data_ac63b39cd0cb409b845785179e568123
#
_entry.id   ac63b39cd0cb409b845785179e568123
#
_cell.length_a   1.000
_cell.length_b   1.000
_cell.length_c   1.000
_cell.angle_alpha   90.00
_cell.angle_beta   90.00
_cell.angle_gamma   90.00
#
_symmetry.space_group_name_H-M   'P 1'
#
loop_
_entity.id
_entity.type
_entity.pdbx_description
1 polymer ?
#
loop_
_entity_poly.entity_id
_entity_poly.type
_entity_poly.pdbx_seq_one_letter_code
_entity_poly.pdbx_strand_id
1 'polypeptide(L)'
;MATSKATPDRDSIVAEIHIAAPPERVFQALLDPQQVFRWWGRQGVYRSTEFQSDPRLGGKWRTVGVNADGRNFEASGEYLEIDRPRLLVYSWVASWTGEAKTTVRWELHPDKKGTLVRLRHYGLAAYPELAKSYSGWPRMLGWLQAFLERGECCDDDEPAEAR
;
A
#
# COMPACT_ATOMS: atom_id res chain seq x y z
N MET A 1 -6.41 14.62 1.54
CA MET A 1 -5.52 14.37 0.40
C MET A 1 -4.22 13.73 0.88
N ALA A 2 -3.73 12.75 0.15
CA ALA A 2 -2.50 12.07 0.51
C ALA A 2 -1.28 12.95 0.24
N THR A 3 -0.29 12.89 1.13
CA THR A 3 0.98 13.59 0.98
C THR A 3 2.11 12.58 1.02
N SER A 4 3.26 12.93 0.48
CA SER A 4 4.44 12.06 0.48
C SER A 4 5.72 12.90 0.49
N LYS A 5 6.73 12.39 1.17
CA LYS A 5 8.07 13.00 1.17
C LYS A 5 9.14 11.96 1.44
N ALA A 6 10.33 12.15 0.88
CA ALA A 6 11.50 11.36 1.22
C ALA A 6 12.11 11.91 2.52
N THR A 7 12.69 11.03 3.34
CA THR A 7 13.42 11.46 4.54
C THR A 7 14.79 12.02 4.14
N PRO A 8 15.38 12.93 4.97
CA PRO A 8 16.67 13.54 4.66
C PRO A 8 17.81 12.54 4.45
N ASP A 9 17.79 11.39 5.12
CA ASP A 9 18.77 10.33 4.97
C ASP A 9 18.56 9.49 3.70
N ARG A 10 17.49 9.76 2.95
CA ARG A 10 17.09 9.03 1.73
C ARG A 10 16.82 7.54 1.96
N ASP A 11 16.57 7.15 3.20
CA ASP A 11 16.26 5.76 3.54
C ASP A 11 14.78 5.44 3.45
N SER A 12 13.91 6.43 3.60
CA SER A 12 12.46 6.21 3.65
C SER A 12 11.69 7.18 2.78
N ILE A 13 10.51 6.70 2.36
CA ILE A 13 9.43 7.54 1.85
C ILE A 13 8.31 7.44 2.87
N VAL A 14 7.79 8.58 3.31
CA VAL A 14 6.66 8.67 4.24
C VAL A 14 5.48 9.26 3.50
N ALA A 15 4.34 8.58 3.55
CA ALA A 15 3.09 9.04 2.94
C ALA A 15 1.99 9.02 3.99
N GLU A 16 1.09 9.98 3.93
CA GLU A 16 0.00 10.11 4.90
C GLU A 16 -1.32 10.46 4.22
N ILE A 17 -2.41 9.98 4.80
CA ILE A 17 -3.76 10.34 4.40
C ILE A 17 -4.69 10.20 5.60
N HIS A 18 -5.72 11.06 5.67
CA HIS A 18 -6.81 10.88 6.63
C HIS A 18 -7.96 10.14 5.95
N ILE A 19 -8.47 9.09 6.60
CA ILE A 19 -9.60 8.30 6.09
C ILE A 19 -10.73 8.34 7.11
N ALA A 20 -11.95 8.64 6.64
CA ALA A 20 -13.14 8.70 7.48
C ALA A 20 -13.70 7.29 7.73
N ALA A 21 -12.90 6.46 8.37
CA ALA A 21 -13.26 5.11 8.78
C ALA A 21 -12.45 4.77 10.03
N PRO A 22 -13.00 3.94 10.95
CA PRO A 22 -12.26 3.59 12.17
C PRO A 22 -11.03 2.72 11.86
N PRO A 23 -9.99 2.75 12.72
CA PRO A 23 -8.76 1.99 12.49
C PRO A 23 -8.98 0.51 12.20
N GLU A 24 -9.92 -0.12 12.89
CA GLU A 24 -10.21 -1.54 12.68
C GLU A 24 -10.68 -1.82 11.25
N ARG A 25 -11.50 -0.91 10.69
CA ARG A 25 -12.00 -1.06 9.32
C ARG A 25 -10.88 -0.86 8.30
N VAL A 26 -10.00 0.12 8.55
CA VAL A 26 -8.83 0.36 7.70
C VAL A 26 -7.90 -0.84 7.75
N PHE A 27 -7.62 -1.35 8.94
CA PHE A 27 -6.74 -2.49 9.14
C PHE A 27 -7.25 -3.73 8.42
N GLN A 28 -8.55 -3.98 8.48
CA GLN A 28 -9.18 -5.10 7.75
C GLN A 28 -8.92 -5.00 6.25
N ALA A 29 -9.04 -3.79 5.68
CA ALA A 29 -8.80 -3.58 4.26
C ALA A 29 -7.34 -3.83 3.86
N LEU A 30 -6.40 -3.69 4.79
CA LEU A 30 -4.98 -3.94 4.52
C LEU A 30 -4.62 -5.43 4.56
N LEU A 31 -5.36 -6.23 5.31
CA LEU A 31 -5.03 -7.65 5.54
C LEU A 31 -5.91 -8.64 4.79
N ASP A 32 -7.20 -8.34 4.64
CA ASP A 32 -8.14 -9.27 4.02
C ASP A 32 -7.84 -9.39 2.52
N PRO A 33 -7.45 -10.59 2.03
CA PRO A 33 -7.12 -10.76 0.62
C PRO A 33 -8.24 -10.32 -0.33
N GLN A 34 -9.50 -10.56 0.02
CA GLN A 34 -10.63 -10.17 -0.82
C GLN A 34 -10.78 -8.66 -0.91
N GLN A 35 -10.40 -7.93 0.13
CA GLN A 35 -10.47 -6.47 0.13
C GLN A 35 -9.27 -5.84 -0.55
N VAL A 36 -8.05 -6.30 -0.25
CA VAL A 36 -6.82 -5.79 -0.89
C VAL A 36 -6.93 -5.88 -2.41
N PHE A 37 -7.37 -7.02 -2.89
CA PHE A 37 -7.59 -7.26 -4.31
C PHE A 37 -8.51 -6.22 -4.94
N ARG A 38 -9.47 -5.66 -4.20
CA ARG A 38 -10.47 -4.73 -4.73
C ARG A 38 -10.00 -3.28 -4.78
N TRP A 39 -9.13 -2.86 -3.86
CA TRP A 39 -8.73 -1.45 -3.81
C TRP A 39 -7.32 -1.19 -4.32
N TRP A 40 -6.46 -2.19 -4.35
CA TRP A 40 -5.06 -2.00 -4.77
C TRP A 40 -4.96 -2.12 -6.29
N GLY A 41 -5.04 -0.98 -6.95
CA GLY A 41 -5.03 -0.85 -8.39
C GLY A 41 -6.24 -0.09 -8.90
N ARG A 42 -6.19 0.30 -10.14
CA ARG A 42 -7.26 1.05 -10.78
C ARG A 42 -7.20 0.83 -12.28
N GLN A 43 -8.37 0.78 -12.92
CA GLN A 43 -8.47 0.63 -14.37
C GLN A 43 -7.65 1.73 -15.07
N GLY A 44 -6.85 1.35 -16.05
CA GLY A 44 -6.00 2.26 -16.81
C GLY A 44 -4.65 2.56 -16.18
N VAL A 45 -4.38 2.07 -14.97
CA VAL A 45 -3.11 2.24 -14.26
C VAL A 45 -2.42 0.89 -14.10
N TYR A 46 -2.86 0.09 -13.15
CA TYR A 46 -2.52 -1.31 -13.00
C TYR A 46 -3.60 -1.99 -12.16
N ARG A 47 -3.67 -3.31 -12.26
CA ARG A 47 -4.64 -4.09 -11.49
C ARG A 47 -3.96 -5.29 -10.86
N SER A 48 -4.24 -5.52 -9.59
CA SER A 48 -3.98 -6.81 -8.97
C SER A 48 -5.00 -7.82 -9.51
N THR A 49 -4.51 -8.95 -10.00
CA THR A 49 -5.36 -10.05 -10.48
C THR A 49 -5.47 -11.15 -9.45
N GLU A 50 -4.57 -11.16 -8.48
CA GLU A 50 -4.55 -12.14 -7.40
C GLU A 50 -3.84 -11.55 -6.19
N PHE A 51 -4.39 -11.84 -5.00
CA PHE A 51 -3.73 -11.50 -3.73
C PHE A 51 -3.88 -12.67 -2.77
N GLN A 52 -2.75 -13.12 -2.23
CA GLN A 52 -2.69 -14.20 -1.25
C GLN A 52 -2.04 -13.67 0.01
N SER A 53 -2.56 -14.06 1.17
CA SER A 53 -2.06 -13.59 2.45
C SER A 53 -2.32 -14.62 3.54
N ASP A 54 -1.31 -14.83 4.37
CA ASP A 54 -1.42 -15.56 5.63
C ASP A 54 -1.18 -14.50 6.73
N PRO A 55 -2.24 -13.81 7.22
CA PRO A 55 -2.10 -12.61 8.04
C PRO A 55 -1.74 -12.90 9.49
N ARG A 56 -0.56 -13.46 9.70
CA ARG A 56 0.00 -13.74 11.02
C ARG A 56 1.49 -13.42 11.02
N LEU A 57 2.07 -13.27 12.20
CA LEU A 57 3.51 -13.04 12.33
C LEU A 57 4.27 -14.17 11.65
N GLY A 58 5.18 -13.83 10.75
CA GLY A 58 5.93 -14.78 9.95
C GLY A 58 5.17 -15.35 8.76
N GLY A 59 3.88 -15.02 8.60
CA GLY A 59 3.11 -15.39 7.43
C GLY A 59 3.53 -14.62 6.20
N LYS A 60 3.21 -15.15 5.02
CA LYS A 60 3.63 -14.55 3.75
C LYS A 60 2.44 -13.92 3.02
N TRP A 61 2.74 -12.93 2.19
CA TRP A 61 1.78 -12.32 1.29
C TRP A 61 2.36 -12.23 -0.11
N ARG A 62 1.49 -12.21 -1.10
CA ARG A 62 1.88 -12.10 -2.51
C ARG A 62 0.77 -11.49 -3.32
N THR A 63 1.10 -10.56 -4.20
CA THR A 63 0.17 -10.04 -5.19
C THR A 63 0.75 -10.20 -6.58
N VAL A 64 -0.12 -10.52 -7.53
CA VAL A 64 0.20 -10.58 -8.96
C VAL A 64 -0.76 -9.64 -9.67
N GLY A 65 -0.30 -9.02 -10.73
CA GLY A 65 -1.17 -8.11 -11.46
C GLY A 65 -0.67 -7.81 -12.86
N VAL A 66 -1.36 -6.87 -13.50
CA VAL A 66 -1.11 -6.46 -14.87
C VAL A 66 -1.03 -4.94 -14.92
N ASN A 67 0.05 -4.42 -15.53
CA ASN A 67 0.19 -3.00 -15.80
C ASN A 67 -0.66 -2.58 -17.00
N ALA A 68 -0.82 -1.25 -17.17
CA ALA A 68 -1.58 -0.70 -18.28
C ALA A 68 -1.05 -1.14 -19.66
N ASP A 69 0.23 -1.45 -19.76
CA ASP A 69 0.87 -1.93 -20.99
C ASP A 69 0.71 -3.44 -21.24
N GLY A 70 -0.01 -4.13 -20.36
CA GLY A 70 -0.24 -5.57 -20.46
C GLY A 70 0.84 -6.45 -19.84
N ARG A 71 1.91 -5.85 -19.28
CA ARG A 71 2.96 -6.62 -18.63
C ARG A 71 2.55 -7.04 -17.22
N ASN A 72 2.95 -8.23 -16.83
CA ASN A 72 2.68 -8.74 -15.49
C ASN A 72 3.65 -8.15 -14.48
N PHE A 73 3.18 -8.00 -13.24
CA PHE A 73 4.03 -7.65 -12.11
C PHE A 73 3.73 -8.55 -10.92
N GLU A 74 4.66 -8.60 -10.00
CA GLU A 74 4.51 -9.36 -8.76
C GLU A 74 5.20 -8.60 -7.62
N ALA A 75 4.59 -8.63 -6.44
CA ALA A 75 5.22 -8.18 -5.20
C ALA A 75 4.89 -9.18 -4.11
N SER A 76 5.82 -9.37 -3.18
CA SER A 76 5.65 -10.34 -2.11
C SER A 76 6.45 -9.95 -0.88
N GLY A 77 6.17 -10.61 0.23
CA GLY A 77 6.90 -10.38 1.47
C GLY A 77 6.40 -11.26 2.60
N GLU A 78 6.83 -10.87 3.80
CA GLU A 78 6.52 -11.58 5.03
C GLU A 78 6.06 -10.57 6.07
N TYR A 79 5.05 -10.94 6.87
CA TYR A 79 4.58 -10.10 7.97
C TYR A 79 5.58 -10.13 9.11
N LEU A 80 6.16 -8.97 9.42
CA LEU A 80 7.21 -8.82 10.44
C LEU A 80 6.64 -8.37 11.78
N GLU A 81 5.59 -7.54 11.77
CA GLU A 81 4.89 -7.11 12.96
C GLU A 81 3.41 -6.92 12.65
N ILE A 82 2.55 -7.38 13.55
CA ILE A 82 1.10 -7.16 13.47
C ILE A 82 0.62 -6.80 14.87
N ASP A 83 0.14 -5.57 15.05
CA ASP A 83 -0.46 -5.11 16.29
C ASP A 83 -1.79 -4.43 15.92
N ARG A 84 -2.83 -5.25 15.82
CA ARG A 84 -4.15 -4.83 15.37
C ARG A 84 -4.82 -3.91 16.38
N PRO A 85 -5.42 -2.79 15.97
CA PRO A 85 -5.52 -2.25 14.61
C PRO A 85 -4.55 -1.09 14.35
N ARG A 86 -3.40 -1.04 15.01
CA ARG A 86 -2.50 0.12 15.02
C ARG A 86 -1.30 0.02 14.12
N LEU A 87 -0.79 -1.20 13.92
CA LEU A 87 0.53 -1.39 13.30
C LEU A 87 0.55 -2.64 12.43
N LEU A 88 1.06 -2.46 11.21
CA LEU A 88 1.32 -3.57 10.30
C LEU A 88 2.66 -3.31 9.62
N VAL A 89 3.60 -4.26 9.73
CA VAL A 89 4.91 -4.15 9.11
C VAL A 89 5.16 -5.41 8.31
N TYR A 90 5.60 -5.26 7.06
CA TYR A 90 5.96 -6.39 6.21
C TYR A 90 7.14 -6.06 5.32
N SER A 91 7.87 -7.11 4.94
CA SER A 91 8.93 -6.98 3.95
C SER A 91 8.32 -6.87 2.55
N TRP A 92 9.09 -6.32 1.62
CA TRP A 92 8.63 -6.02 0.27
C TRP A 92 9.71 -6.37 -0.74
N VAL A 93 9.37 -7.23 -1.70
CA VAL A 93 10.20 -7.55 -2.85
C VAL A 93 9.30 -7.47 -4.08
N ALA A 94 9.73 -6.71 -5.07
CA ALA A 94 8.92 -6.48 -6.28
C ALA A 94 9.67 -6.91 -7.53
N SER A 95 8.94 -7.45 -8.50
CA SER A 95 9.53 -7.97 -9.74
C SER A 95 10.23 -6.88 -10.57
N TRP A 96 9.77 -5.62 -10.44
CA TRP A 96 10.35 -4.50 -11.21
C TRP A 96 11.59 -3.89 -10.54
N THR A 97 11.98 -4.37 -9.38
CA THR A 97 13.18 -3.89 -8.66
C THR A 97 14.20 -4.99 -8.41
N GLY A 98 14.05 -6.12 -9.10
CA GLY A 98 14.95 -7.25 -8.94
C GLY A 98 14.81 -7.90 -7.57
N GLU A 99 15.94 -8.15 -6.90
CA GLU A 99 15.97 -8.82 -5.60
C GLU A 99 16.01 -7.85 -4.41
N ALA A 100 15.84 -6.56 -4.66
CA ALA A 100 15.89 -5.57 -3.59
C ALA A 100 14.79 -5.80 -2.57
N LYS A 101 15.17 -6.01 -1.31
CA LYS A 101 14.25 -6.24 -0.21
C LYS A 101 14.20 -4.99 0.67
N THR A 102 13.01 -4.45 0.83
CA THR A 102 12.75 -3.26 1.63
C THR A 102 11.62 -3.56 2.61
N THR A 103 11.21 -2.58 3.40
CA THR A 103 10.19 -2.79 4.44
C THR A 103 9.12 -1.71 4.35
N VAL A 104 7.87 -2.12 4.52
CA VAL A 104 6.72 -1.23 4.53
C VAL A 104 6.07 -1.27 5.91
N ARG A 105 5.84 -0.10 6.49
CA ARG A 105 5.24 0.05 7.81
C ARG A 105 3.99 0.92 7.70
N TRP A 106 2.88 0.40 8.19
CA TRP A 106 1.60 1.10 8.29
C TRP A 106 1.31 1.40 9.74
N GLU A 107 1.07 2.68 10.05
CA GLU A 107 0.64 3.12 11.37
C GLU A 107 -0.74 3.74 11.24
N LEU A 108 -1.67 3.30 12.07
CA LEU A 108 -3.05 3.78 12.07
C LEU A 108 -3.31 4.51 13.39
N HIS A 109 -3.52 5.82 13.29
CA HIS A 109 -3.73 6.68 14.45
C HIS A 109 -5.20 7.11 14.50
N PRO A 110 -5.98 6.65 15.49
CA PRO A 110 -7.38 7.04 15.57
C PRO A 110 -7.53 8.52 15.93
N ASP A 111 -8.53 9.17 15.36
CA ASP A 111 -8.91 10.52 15.72
C ASP A 111 -10.44 10.67 15.69
N LYS A 112 -10.96 11.86 15.96
CA LYS A 112 -12.40 12.09 16.06
C LYS A 112 -13.16 11.87 14.74
N LYS A 113 -12.45 11.95 13.60
CA LYS A 113 -13.06 11.86 12.27
C LYS A 113 -12.73 10.57 11.54
N GLY A 114 -12.00 9.66 12.20
CA GLY A 114 -11.61 8.40 11.59
C GLY A 114 -10.19 8.01 11.94
N THR A 115 -9.33 7.88 10.94
CA THR A 115 -7.96 7.40 11.10
C THR A 115 -6.97 8.22 10.29
N LEU A 116 -5.89 8.68 10.94
CA LEU A 116 -4.72 9.16 10.22
C LEU A 116 -3.88 7.94 9.86
N VAL A 117 -3.73 7.67 8.57
CA VAL A 117 -2.95 6.56 8.05
C VAL A 117 -1.59 7.07 7.64
N ARG A 118 -0.54 6.49 8.22
CA ARG A 118 0.83 6.82 7.88
C ARG A 118 1.53 5.58 7.37
N LEU A 119 2.08 5.68 6.16
CA LEU A 119 2.86 4.64 5.54
C LEU A 119 4.32 5.08 5.49
N ARG A 120 5.23 4.18 5.85
CA ARG A 120 6.66 4.40 5.68
C ARG A 120 7.25 3.22 4.93
N HIS A 121 7.88 3.49 3.80
CA HIS A 121 8.64 2.51 3.04
C HIS A 121 10.11 2.80 3.26
N TYR A 122 10.83 1.92 3.90
CA TYR A 122 12.21 2.17 4.31
C TYR A 122 13.16 1.05 3.89
N GLY A 123 14.47 1.29 4.11
CA GLY A 123 15.52 0.42 3.59
C GLY A 123 15.97 0.84 2.19
N LEU A 124 15.60 2.05 1.76
CA LEU A 124 15.86 2.54 0.40
C LEU A 124 17.28 3.10 0.24
N ALA A 125 17.98 3.40 1.33
CA ALA A 125 19.36 3.95 1.27
C ALA A 125 20.30 2.99 0.55
N ALA A 126 20.08 1.68 0.67
CA ALA A 126 20.87 0.66 -0.03
C ALA A 126 20.57 0.60 -1.54
N TYR A 127 19.48 1.22 -1.98
CA TYR A 127 19.00 1.16 -3.37
C TYR A 127 18.54 2.54 -3.84
N PRO A 128 19.46 3.52 -4.00
CA PRO A 128 19.06 4.92 -4.27
C PRO A 128 18.16 5.09 -5.50
N GLU A 129 18.30 4.23 -6.49
CA GLU A 129 17.51 4.29 -7.72
C GLU A 129 16.04 3.90 -7.53
N LEU A 130 15.69 3.24 -6.42
CA LEU A 130 14.33 2.74 -6.21
C LEU A 130 13.36 3.80 -5.71
N ALA A 131 13.85 4.93 -5.20
CA ALA A 131 12.97 5.97 -4.67
C ALA A 131 11.91 6.42 -5.68
N LYS A 132 12.29 6.48 -6.96
CA LYS A 132 11.36 6.85 -8.04
C LYS A 132 10.27 5.80 -8.24
N SER A 133 10.61 4.52 -8.05
CA SER A 133 9.67 3.41 -8.22
C SER A 133 8.55 3.42 -7.19
N TYR A 134 8.77 4.11 -6.06
CA TYR A 134 7.82 4.15 -4.96
C TYR A 134 7.17 5.52 -4.76
N SER A 135 7.21 6.37 -5.78
CA SER A 135 6.52 7.66 -5.76
C SER A 135 5.00 7.55 -5.88
N GLY A 136 4.49 6.35 -6.15
CA GLY A 136 3.06 6.08 -6.30
C GLY A 136 2.27 5.85 -5.00
N TRP A 137 2.92 5.86 -3.84
CA TRP A 137 2.22 5.61 -2.57
C TRP A 137 1.05 6.57 -2.31
N PRO A 138 1.15 7.89 -2.59
CA PRO A 138 0.00 8.78 -2.40
C PRO A 138 -1.21 8.40 -3.23
N ARG A 139 -1.00 7.98 -4.48
CA ARG A 139 -2.08 7.50 -5.35
C ARG A 139 -2.75 6.26 -4.75
N MET A 140 -1.95 5.31 -4.29
CA MET A 140 -2.48 4.10 -3.68
C MET A 140 -3.28 4.39 -2.41
N LEU A 141 -2.79 5.31 -1.57
CA LEU A 141 -3.53 5.74 -0.38
C LEU A 141 -4.87 6.37 -0.77
N GLY A 142 -4.91 7.11 -1.88
CA GLY A 142 -6.15 7.67 -2.42
C GLY A 142 -7.15 6.58 -2.82
N TRP A 143 -6.68 5.50 -3.40
CA TRP A 143 -7.54 4.36 -3.74
C TRP A 143 -8.08 3.67 -2.48
N LEU A 144 -7.27 3.52 -1.47
CA LEU A 144 -7.72 2.95 -0.19
C LEU A 144 -8.80 3.85 0.44
N GLN A 145 -8.60 5.15 0.43
CA GLN A 145 -9.59 6.11 0.92
C GLN A 145 -10.90 5.99 0.14
N ALA A 146 -10.82 5.97 -1.20
CA ALA A 146 -12.01 5.88 -2.06
C ALA A 146 -12.78 4.58 -1.81
N PHE A 147 -12.07 3.47 -1.61
CA PHE A 147 -12.69 2.20 -1.27
C PHE A 147 -13.44 2.26 0.06
N LEU A 148 -12.78 2.78 1.09
CA LEU A 148 -13.35 2.80 2.44
C LEU A 148 -14.47 3.85 2.61
N GLU A 149 -14.34 5.00 1.96
CA GLU A 149 -15.30 6.10 2.11
C GLU A 149 -16.44 6.06 1.09
N ARG A 150 -16.20 5.55 -0.12
CA ARG A 150 -17.17 5.62 -1.22
C ARG A 150 -17.46 4.27 -1.89
N GLY A 151 -16.81 3.18 -1.46
CA GLY A 151 -16.99 1.86 -2.05
C GLY A 151 -16.41 1.70 -3.45
N GLU A 152 -15.55 2.61 -3.88
CA GLU A 152 -14.91 2.50 -5.20
C GLU A 152 -13.88 1.38 -5.23
N CYS A 153 -13.73 0.72 -6.37
CA CYS A 153 -12.81 -0.40 -6.51
C CYS A 153 -11.97 -0.30 -7.79
N CYS A 154 -11.13 -1.29 -8.02
CA CYS A 154 -10.19 -1.29 -9.15
C CYS A 154 -10.83 -1.26 -10.53
N ASP A 155 -12.13 -1.55 -10.63
CA ASP A 155 -12.85 -1.49 -11.90
C ASP A 155 -13.36 -0.07 -12.23
N ASP A 156 -13.27 0.85 -11.28
CA ASP A 156 -13.72 2.23 -11.46
C ASP A 156 -12.63 3.08 -12.13
N ASP A 157 -13.04 4.20 -12.70
CA ASP A 157 -12.09 5.14 -13.31
C ASP A 157 -11.27 5.85 -12.25
N GLU A 158 -10.06 6.27 -12.64
CA GLU A 158 -9.20 7.07 -11.78
C GLU A 158 -9.91 8.35 -11.36
N PRO A 159 -9.92 8.70 -10.06
CA PRO A 159 -10.51 9.96 -9.61
C PRO A 159 -9.86 11.16 -10.31
N ALA A 160 -10.67 12.16 -10.66
CA ALA A 160 -10.18 13.35 -11.36
C ALA A 160 -9.05 14.07 -10.60
N GLU A 161 -9.09 14.04 -9.29
CA GLU A 161 -8.09 14.67 -8.42
C GLU A 161 -6.72 13.98 -8.48
N ALA A 162 -6.67 12.74 -8.94
CA ALA A 162 -5.43 11.96 -9.01
C ALA A 162 -4.77 12.00 -10.40
N ARG A 163 -5.43 12.66 -11.37
CA ARG A 163 -4.96 12.75 -12.76
C ARG A 163 -3.91 13.81 -12.96
#